data_45f279bcddd800f3658564dac747f4dc
#
_entry.id   45f279bcddd800f3658564dac747f4dc
#
_cell.length_a   1.000
_cell.length_b   1.000
_cell.length_c   1.000
_cell.angle_alpha   90.00
_cell.angle_beta   90.00
_cell.angle_gamma   90.00
#
_symmetry.space_group_name_H-M   'P 1'
#
loop_
_entity.id
_entity.type
_entity.pdbx_description
1 polymer ?
#
loop_
_entity_poly.entity_id
_entity_poly.type
_entity_poly.pdbx_seq_one_letter_code
_entity_poly.pdbx_strand_id
1 'polypeptide(L)'
;LIWAAADMRCRGFLLGATAGRTTLAGEGLQHQDGHSHLLAYPVPTLLAYDPAFAYELAVIIRDGIYRMYEAQEDVFYYLTVGNQNYVMPPMPENGDITEGILKGMYKYKTSDLTGAPWRAQLFGSGAIMNEVLKAQEMLAERNVAADVWSVTSYKALRTDGLEVERWNMLHPEAKPKTSFV
;
A
#
# COMPACT_ATOMS: atom_id res chain seq x y z
N LEU A 1 18.01 3.25 14.14
CA LEU A 1 17.60 1.84 14.13
C LEU A 1 17.49 1.28 12.70
N ILE A 2 16.67 1.90 11.83
CA ILE A 2 16.43 1.42 10.44
C ILE A 2 17.74 1.37 9.62
N TRP A 3 18.57 2.39 9.66
CA TRP A 3 19.88 2.40 8.99
C TRP A 3 20.78 1.26 9.45
N ALA A 4 20.91 1.07 10.78
CA ALA A 4 21.69 -0.02 11.32
C ALA A 4 21.15 -1.39 10.90
N ALA A 5 19.83 -1.55 10.84
CA ALA A 5 19.20 -2.78 10.37
C ALA A 5 19.54 -3.08 8.90
N ALA A 6 19.51 -2.04 8.05
CA ALA A 6 19.89 -2.15 6.64
C ALA A 6 21.39 -2.49 6.47
N ASP A 7 22.28 -1.78 7.18
CA ASP A 7 23.73 -2.01 7.12
C ASP A 7 24.11 -3.43 7.60
N MET A 8 23.43 -3.93 8.62
CA MET A 8 23.61 -5.29 9.14
C MET A 8 22.89 -6.37 8.32
N ARG A 9 22.17 -6.00 7.26
CA ARG A 9 21.35 -6.90 6.45
C ARG A 9 20.37 -7.71 7.30
N CYS A 10 19.73 -7.04 8.26
CA CYS A 10 18.72 -7.67 9.10
C CYS A 10 17.54 -8.14 8.26
N ARG A 11 16.93 -9.24 8.70
CA ARG A 11 15.70 -9.80 8.13
C ARG A 11 14.60 -9.78 9.18
N GLY A 12 13.41 -9.38 8.79
CA GLY A 12 12.27 -9.36 9.70
C GLY A 12 11.26 -8.27 9.36
N PHE A 13 10.29 -8.15 10.25
CA PHE A 13 9.20 -7.20 10.14
C PHE A 13 9.25 -6.19 11.29
N LEU A 14 9.31 -4.92 10.95
CA LEU A 14 9.09 -3.82 11.87
C LEU A 14 7.60 -3.46 11.81
N LEU A 15 6.91 -3.56 12.93
CA LEU A 15 5.49 -3.23 13.02
C LEU A 15 5.31 -1.85 13.63
N GLY A 16 4.79 -0.91 12.85
CA GLY A 16 4.31 0.38 13.32
C GLY A 16 2.90 0.24 13.86
N ALA A 17 2.77 -0.37 15.04
CA ALA A 17 1.48 -0.57 15.70
C ALA A 17 1.10 0.69 16.47
N THR A 18 0.67 1.72 15.73
CA THR A 18 0.26 2.99 16.31
C THR A 18 -1.26 3.11 16.30
N ALA A 19 -1.75 4.10 17.02
CA ALA A 19 -3.14 4.49 16.95
C ALA A 19 -3.57 4.98 15.55
N GLY A 20 -2.65 5.06 14.62
CA GLY A 20 -2.93 5.41 13.23
C GLY A 20 -3.45 6.83 13.06
N ARG A 21 -4.07 7.08 11.93
CA ARG A 21 -4.51 8.40 11.49
C ARG A 21 -5.91 8.78 12.00
N THR A 22 -6.65 7.84 12.56
CA THR A 22 -8.09 8.00 12.84
C THR A 22 -8.50 7.75 14.27
N THR A 23 -7.64 7.18 15.14
CA THR A 23 -8.06 6.62 16.43
C THR A 23 -7.35 7.19 17.65
N LEU A 24 -6.64 8.29 17.51
CA LEU A 24 -5.87 8.95 18.57
C LEU A 24 -6.67 9.97 19.39
N ALA A 25 -7.91 9.68 19.70
CA ALA A 25 -8.67 10.56 20.57
C ALA A 25 -8.03 10.63 21.98
N GLY A 26 -7.58 11.81 22.35
CA GLY A 26 -7.05 12.10 23.69
C GLY A 26 -5.56 11.86 23.91
N GLU A 27 -4.81 11.29 22.94
CA GLU A 27 -3.38 11.03 23.13
C GLU A 27 -2.47 12.20 22.69
N GLY A 28 -3.02 13.17 21.97
CA GLY A 28 -2.30 14.34 21.50
C GLY A 28 -1.52 14.14 20.21
N LEU A 29 -1.11 15.25 19.61
CA LEU A 29 -0.52 15.33 18.28
C LEU A 29 0.81 14.54 18.15
N GLN A 30 1.58 14.45 19.21
CA GLN A 30 2.88 13.77 19.22
C GLN A 30 2.79 12.25 18.98
N HIS A 31 1.63 11.65 19.14
CA HIS A 31 1.40 10.22 18.90
C HIS A 31 0.80 9.93 17.52
N GLN A 32 0.46 10.95 16.74
CA GLN A 32 -0.10 10.77 15.41
C GLN A 32 0.98 10.37 14.42
N ASP A 33 0.75 9.25 13.71
CA ASP A 33 1.61 8.84 12.62
C ASP A 33 1.19 9.53 11.31
N GLY A 34 2.07 10.34 10.75
CA GLY A 34 1.87 10.98 9.46
C GLY A 34 3.10 10.88 8.54
N HIS A 35 4.23 10.44 9.08
CA HIS A 35 5.52 10.53 8.38
C HIS A 35 6.37 9.25 8.44
N SER A 36 5.95 8.20 9.13
CA SER A 36 6.75 6.99 9.31
C SER A 36 7.14 6.34 7.98
N HIS A 37 6.23 6.28 7.03
CA HIS A 37 6.52 5.76 5.68
C HIS A 37 7.54 6.60 4.90
N LEU A 38 7.58 7.93 5.10
CA LEU A 38 8.57 8.79 4.45
C LEU A 38 9.99 8.45 4.88
N LEU A 39 10.18 8.03 6.14
CA LEU A 39 11.47 7.60 6.66
C LEU A 39 11.97 6.29 6.03
N ALA A 40 11.08 5.52 5.42
CA ALA A 40 11.43 4.30 4.70
C ALA A 40 11.96 4.57 3.28
N TYR A 41 11.61 5.69 2.65
CA TYR A 41 12.01 5.96 1.26
C TYR A 41 13.51 5.93 1.00
N PRO A 42 14.38 6.51 1.84
CA PRO A 42 15.80 6.54 1.58
C PRO A 42 16.52 5.19 1.83
N VAL A 43 15.82 4.17 2.33
CA VAL A 43 16.41 2.85 2.62
C VAL A 43 15.98 1.85 1.54
N PRO A 44 16.84 1.49 0.57
CA PRO A 44 16.45 0.67 -0.58
C PRO A 44 15.95 -0.72 -0.20
N THR A 45 16.57 -1.35 0.80
CA THR A 45 16.25 -2.70 1.26
C THR A 45 15.03 -2.79 2.17
N LEU A 46 14.48 -1.65 2.63
CA LEU A 46 13.28 -1.60 3.46
C LEU A 46 12.02 -1.53 2.59
N LEU A 47 11.23 -2.57 2.59
CA LEU A 47 9.91 -2.59 1.95
C LEU A 47 8.86 -2.10 2.94
N ALA A 48 8.10 -1.07 2.57
CA ALA A 48 7.15 -0.42 3.47
C ALA A 48 5.72 -0.52 2.94
N TYR A 49 4.82 -1.05 3.75
CA TYR A 49 3.41 -1.26 3.41
C TYR A 49 2.47 -0.70 4.47
N ASP A 50 1.32 -0.21 4.02
CA ASP A 50 0.21 0.30 4.83
C ASP A 50 -1.09 -0.46 4.48
N PRO A 51 -1.20 -1.76 4.85
CA PRO A 51 -2.34 -2.58 4.48
C PRO A 51 -3.62 -2.13 5.19
N ALA A 52 -4.74 -2.17 4.47
CA ALA A 52 -6.06 -1.87 5.00
C ALA A 52 -6.74 -3.11 5.61
N PHE A 53 -6.52 -4.29 5.04
CA PHE A 53 -7.24 -5.50 5.40
C PHE A 53 -6.32 -6.64 5.81
N ALA A 54 -6.84 -7.55 6.64
CA ALA A 54 -6.06 -8.68 7.17
C ALA A 54 -5.49 -9.60 6.08
N TYR A 55 -6.21 -9.80 4.96
CA TYR A 55 -5.69 -10.62 3.87
C TYR A 55 -4.53 -9.96 3.13
N GLU A 56 -4.52 -8.61 3.00
CA GLU A 56 -3.37 -7.89 2.44
C GLU A 56 -2.13 -8.09 3.31
N LEU A 57 -2.29 -7.94 4.63
CA LEU A 57 -1.22 -8.17 5.58
C LEU A 57 -0.70 -9.62 5.50
N ALA A 58 -1.61 -10.61 5.40
CA ALA A 58 -1.24 -12.02 5.27
C ALA A 58 -0.45 -12.30 3.98
N VAL A 59 -0.84 -11.71 2.84
CA VAL A 59 -0.13 -11.82 1.56
C VAL A 59 1.27 -11.23 1.69
N ILE A 60 1.39 -10.02 2.24
CA ILE A 60 2.68 -9.32 2.41
C ILE A 60 3.62 -10.09 3.34
N ILE A 61 3.11 -10.61 4.47
CA ILE A 61 3.94 -11.39 5.41
C ILE A 61 4.39 -12.71 4.76
N ARG A 62 3.51 -13.41 4.05
CA ARG A 62 3.85 -14.65 3.35
C ARG A 62 4.95 -14.44 2.31
N ASP A 63 4.80 -13.41 1.48
CA ASP A 63 5.82 -13.03 0.49
C ASP A 63 7.14 -12.63 1.18
N GLY A 64 7.06 -11.86 2.24
CA GLY A 64 8.24 -11.43 2.99
C GLY A 64 9.01 -12.58 3.60
N ILE A 65 8.32 -13.58 4.16
CA ILE A 65 8.97 -14.81 4.67
C ILE A 65 9.69 -15.54 3.53
N TYR A 66 9.02 -15.73 2.39
CA TYR A 66 9.61 -16.35 1.21
C TYR A 66 10.87 -15.60 0.76
N ARG A 67 10.77 -14.28 0.54
CA ARG A 67 11.87 -13.46 0.03
C ARG A 67 13.07 -13.44 0.99
N MET A 68 12.83 -13.26 2.27
CA MET A 68 13.90 -13.16 3.27
C MET A 68 14.58 -14.51 3.58
N TYR A 69 13.81 -15.61 3.63
CA TYR A 69 14.33 -16.88 4.18
C TYR A 69 14.48 -18.00 3.16
N GLU A 70 13.69 -18.02 2.08
CA GLU A 70 13.83 -18.99 1.00
C GLU A 70 14.64 -18.41 -0.16
N ALA A 71 14.23 -17.29 -0.71
CA ALA A 71 14.96 -16.61 -1.79
C ALA A 71 16.25 -15.87 -1.31
N GLN A 72 16.39 -15.69 0.00
CA GLN A 72 17.52 -15.04 0.66
C GLN A 72 17.83 -13.63 0.14
N GLU A 73 16.80 -12.90 -0.25
CA GLU A 73 16.95 -11.51 -0.66
C GLU A 73 17.36 -10.62 0.52
N ASP A 74 18.14 -9.58 0.22
CA ASP A 74 18.55 -8.57 1.19
C ASP A 74 17.45 -7.51 1.35
N VAL A 75 16.35 -7.92 2.02
CA VAL A 75 15.20 -7.06 2.30
C VAL A 75 14.69 -7.27 3.72
N PHE A 76 14.05 -6.25 4.26
CA PHE A 76 13.25 -6.31 5.49
C PHE A 76 12.03 -5.42 5.35
N TYR A 77 11.08 -5.53 6.27
CA TYR A 77 9.76 -4.94 6.09
C TYR A 77 9.42 -3.94 7.19
N TYR A 78 8.72 -2.87 6.81
CA TYR A 78 8.01 -1.98 7.72
C TYR A 78 6.52 -2.03 7.37
N LEU A 79 5.69 -2.43 8.35
CA LEU A 79 4.24 -2.57 8.19
C LEU A 79 3.54 -1.66 9.20
N THR A 80 2.69 -0.76 8.74
CA THR A 80 1.82 -0.01 9.63
C THR A 80 0.54 -0.80 9.88
N VAL A 81 0.16 -0.91 11.15
CA VAL A 81 -1.09 -1.55 11.58
C VAL A 81 -1.81 -0.61 12.54
N GLY A 82 -3.12 -0.49 12.40
CA GLY A 82 -3.94 0.33 13.27
C GLY A 82 -4.43 -0.45 14.51
N ASN A 83 -4.81 0.28 15.56
CA ASN A 83 -5.44 -0.28 16.76
C ASN A 83 -6.98 -0.14 16.75
N GLN A 84 -7.54 0.38 15.68
CA GLN A 84 -8.99 0.47 15.51
C GLN A 84 -9.56 -0.84 14.99
N ASN A 85 -10.59 -1.32 15.65
CA ASN A 85 -11.35 -2.47 15.18
C ASN A 85 -12.34 -2.05 14.09
N TYR A 86 -12.26 -2.69 12.93
CA TYR A 86 -13.25 -2.59 11.87
C TYR A 86 -13.42 -3.92 11.15
N VAL A 87 -14.49 -4.05 10.37
CA VAL A 87 -14.80 -5.28 9.65
C VAL A 87 -13.69 -5.60 8.65
N MET A 88 -13.13 -6.81 8.75
CA MET A 88 -12.15 -7.34 7.81
C MET A 88 -12.87 -8.21 6.77
N PRO A 89 -13.02 -7.76 5.52
CA PRO A 89 -13.63 -8.57 4.48
C PRO A 89 -12.76 -9.78 4.14
N PRO A 90 -13.33 -10.84 3.59
CA PRO A 90 -12.55 -11.91 2.99
C PRO A 90 -11.78 -11.36 1.77
N MET A 91 -10.72 -12.07 1.40
CA MET A 91 -10.01 -11.76 0.16
C MET A 91 -10.96 -11.91 -1.04
N PRO A 92 -11.03 -10.93 -1.94
CA PRO A 92 -11.87 -11.05 -3.13
C PRO A 92 -11.52 -12.28 -3.96
N GLU A 93 -12.54 -13.03 -4.38
CA GLU A 93 -12.36 -14.25 -5.19
C GLU A 93 -12.16 -13.95 -6.70
N ASN A 94 -12.52 -12.74 -7.12
CA ASN A 94 -12.50 -12.32 -8.51
C ASN A 94 -11.11 -11.83 -8.95
N GLY A 95 -10.30 -12.76 -9.43
CA GLY A 95 -8.97 -12.48 -9.95
C GLY A 95 -7.86 -12.58 -8.89
N ASP A 96 -6.64 -12.77 -9.36
CA ASP A 96 -5.47 -12.78 -8.50
C ASP A 96 -5.01 -11.33 -8.21
N ILE A 97 -5.38 -10.83 -7.03
CA ILE A 97 -4.97 -9.50 -6.56
C ILE A 97 -3.63 -9.53 -5.81
N THR A 98 -3.03 -10.72 -5.66
CA THR A 98 -1.78 -10.91 -4.92
C THR A 98 -0.66 -10.04 -5.49
N GLU A 99 -0.50 -10.05 -6.81
CA GLU A 99 0.50 -9.22 -7.47
C GLU A 99 0.28 -7.72 -7.19
N GLY A 100 -0.97 -7.25 -7.29
CA GLY A 100 -1.30 -5.86 -7.01
C GLY A 100 -1.03 -5.46 -5.56
N ILE A 101 -1.35 -6.33 -4.60
CA ILE A 101 -1.03 -6.11 -3.18
C ILE A 101 0.49 -5.94 -2.99
N LEU A 102 1.30 -6.80 -3.61
CA LEU A 102 2.76 -6.78 -3.47
C LEU A 102 3.42 -5.63 -4.24
N LYS A 103 2.87 -5.26 -5.40
CA LYS A 103 3.33 -4.10 -6.19
C LYS A 103 2.86 -2.75 -5.63
N GLY A 104 1.94 -2.75 -4.70
CA GLY A 104 1.55 -1.56 -3.95
C GLY A 104 0.15 -1.01 -4.23
N MET A 105 -0.60 -1.53 -5.21
CA MET A 105 -1.97 -1.10 -5.48
C MET A 105 -2.77 -2.14 -6.26
N TYR A 106 -4.05 -2.28 -5.92
CA TYR A 106 -5.00 -3.08 -6.71
C TYR A 106 -6.39 -2.44 -6.66
N LYS A 107 -7.21 -2.72 -7.66
CA LYS A 107 -8.61 -2.30 -7.67
C LYS A 107 -9.41 -3.15 -6.69
N TYR A 108 -9.89 -2.52 -5.62
CA TYR A 108 -10.70 -3.17 -4.59
C TYR A 108 -12.17 -3.29 -5.00
N LYS A 109 -12.76 -2.21 -5.53
CA LYS A 109 -14.18 -2.18 -5.87
C LYS A 109 -14.43 -1.29 -7.08
N THR A 110 -15.16 -1.81 -8.03
CA THR A 110 -15.66 -1.03 -9.17
C THR A 110 -17.01 -0.42 -8.80
N SER A 111 -17.32 0.73 -9.37
CA SER A 111 -18.64 1.35 -9.23
C SER A 111 -19.71 0.54 -9.93
N ASP A 112 -20.81 0.29 -9.24
CA ASP A 112 -22.01 -0.35 -9.82
C ASP A 112 -22.87 0.62 -10.64
N LEU A 113 -22.55 1.92 -10.60
CA LEU A 113 -23.31 2.98 -11.24
C LEU A 113 -23.03 3.01 -12.75
N THR A 114 -24.00 2.64 -13.56
CA THR A 114 -23.91 2.66 -15.01
C THR A 114 -24.47 3.97 -15.57
N GLY A 115 -23.84 4.50 -16.64
CA GLY A 115 -24.33 5.71 -17.31
C GLY A 115 -24.11 7.03 -16.55
N ALA A 116 -23.36 7.01 -15.46
CA ALA A 116 -23.02 8.23 -14.74
C ALA A 116 -22.24 9.20 -15.63
N PRO A 117 -22.56 10.52 -15.61
CA PRO A 117 -21.88 11.52 -16.44
C PRO A 117 -20.44 11.78 -15.98
N TRP A 118 -20.13 11.44 -14.74
CA TRP A 118 -18.80 11.67 -14.13
C TRP A 118 -18.22 10.38 -13.58
N ARG A 119 -16.91 10.25 -13.70
CA ARG A 119 -16.14 9.14 -13.13
C ARG A 119 -15.02 9.67 -12.24
N ALA A 120 -14.74 8.93 -11.15
CA ALA A 120 -13.64 9.20 -10.23
C ALA A 120 -12.85 7.93 -9.92
N GLN A 121 -11.58 8.10 -9.55
CA GLN A 121 -10.74 7.04 -8.98
C GLN A 121 -10.40 7.46 -7.56
N LEU A 122 -10.75 6.62 -6.60
CA LEU A 122 -10.51 6.86 -5.18
C LEU A 122 -9.39 5.92 -4.69
N PHE A 123 -8.42 6.50 -4.00
CA PHE A 123 -7.28 5.76 -3.46
C PHE A 123 -7.31 5.80 -1.94
N GLY A 124 -7.18 4.65 -1.30
CA GLY A 124 -7.11 4.53 0.15
C GLY A 124 -6.01 3.57 0.59
N SER A 125 -5.46 3.81 1.79
CA SER A 125 -4.52 2.92 2.44
C SER A 125 -4.81 2.83 3.93
N GLY A 126 -4.45 1.71 4.56
CA GLY A 126 -4.67 1.51 5.98
C GLY A 126 -6.11 1.80 6.41
N ALA A 127 -6.30 2.36 7.59
CA ALA A 127 -7.62 2.67 8.15
C ALA A 127 -8.44 3.67 7.32
N ILE A 128 -7.79 4.51 6.50
CA ILE A 128 -8.45 5.49 5.63
C ILE A 128 -9.30 4.81 4.55
N MET A 129 -9.02 3.55 4.24
CA MET A 129 -9.82 2.78 3.28
C MET A 129 -11.32 2.76 3.63
N ASN A 130 -11.68 2.74 4.92
CA ASN A 130 -13.07 2.81 5.35
C ASN A 130 -13.74 4.14 4.95
N GLU A 131 -13.02 5.25 5.04
CA GLU A 131 -13.54 6.56 4.65
C GLU A 131 -13.64 6.69 3.11
N VAL A 132 -12.74 6.04 2.38
CA VAL A 132 -12.82 5.97 0.92
C VAL A 132 -14.06 5.20 0.44
N LEU A 133 -14.41 4.11 1.12
CA LEU A 133 -15.63 3.35 0.83
C LEU A 133 -16.89 4.18 1.07
N LYS A 134 -16.95 4.92 2.18
CA LYS A 134 -18.04 5.88 2.43
C LYS A 134 -18.10 6.99 1.37
N ALA A 135 -16.94 7.51 0.96
CA ALA A 135 -16.88 8.51 -0.10
C ALA A 135 -17.41 7.98 -1.43
N GLN A 136 -17.17 6.70 -1.76
CA GLN A 136 -17.76 6.07 -2.95
C GLN A 136 -19.29 6.10 -2.90
N GLU A 137 -19.88 5.75 -1.75
CA GLU A 137 -21.33 5.78 -1.54
C GLU A 137 -21.91 7.20 -1.70
N MET A 138 -21.26 8.19 -1.07
CA MET A 138 -21.67 9.60 -1.17
C MET A 138 -21.55 10.16 -2.58
N LEU A 139 -20.58 9.71 -3.37
CA LEU A 139 -20.41 10.09 -4.77
C LEU A 139 -21.48 9.44 -5.65
N ALA A 140 -21.84 8.19 -5.38
CA ALA A 140 -22.92 7.51 -6.10
C ALA A 140 -24.27 8.23 -5.94
N GLU A 141 -24.59 8.74 -4.75
CA GLU A 141 -25.76 9.61 -4.50
C GLU A 141 -25.78 10.88 -5.36
N ARG A 142 -24.61 11.34 -5.80
CA ARG A 142 -24.42 12.50 -6.66
C ARG A 142 -24.24 12.15 -8.14
N ASN A 143 -24.54 10.89 -8.50
CA ASN A 143 -24.44 10.39 -9.86
C ASN A 143 -22.99 10.43 -10.42
N VAL A 144 -22.01 10.19 -9.55
CA VAL A 144 -20.58 10.05 -9.90
C VAL A 144 -20.17 8.60 -9.71
N ALA A 145 -19.76 7.92 -10.77
CA ALA A 145 -19.23 6.56 -10.73
C ALA A 145 -17.78 6.57 -10.22
N ALA A 146 -17.54 6.07 -9.02
CA ALA A 146 -16.21 6.05 -8.41
C ALA A 146 -15.70 4.63 -8.24
N ASP A 147 -14.54 4.32 -8.82
CA ASP A 147 -13.82 3.07 -8.54
C ASP A 147 -12.90 3.27 -7.33
N VAL A 148 -12.77 2.23 -6.51
CA VAL A 148 -11.95 2.26 -5.29
C VAL A 148 -10.73 1.37 -5.45
N TRP A 149 -9.57 1.91 -5.10
CA TRP A 149 -8.29 1.24 -5.12
C TRP A 149 -7.70 1.16 -3.71
N SER A 150 -7.25 -0.02 -3.31
CA SER A 150 -6.43 -0.17 -2.12
C SER A 150 -4.97 0.05 -2.49
N VAL A 151 -4.35 1.04 -1.87
CA VAL A 151 -2.93 1.35 -2.05
C VAL A 151 -2.17 0.79 -0.85
N THR A 152 -1.56 -0.35 -1.04
CA THR A 152 -0.81 -1.05 0.02
C THR A 152 0.60 -0.51 0.21
N SER A 153 1.21 0.11 -0.82
CA SER A 153 2.56 0.66 -0.73
C SER A 153 2.83 1.79 -1.74
N TYR A 154 2.73 3.03 -1.29
CA TYR A 154 3.19 4.18 -2.09
C TYR A 154 4.70 4.13 -2.38
N LYS A 155 5.50 3.53 -1.46
CA LYS A 155 6.94 3.36 -1.69
C LYS A 155 7.21 2.42 -2.87
N ALA A 156 6.53 1.28 -2.93
CA ALA A 156 6.71 0.32 -4.03
C ALA A 156 6.35 0.95 -5.38
N LEU A 157 5.21 1.64 -5.46
CA LEU A 157 4.77 2.34 -6.67
C LEU A 157 5.78 3.41 -7.12
N ARG A 158 6.27 4.22 -6.16
CA ARG A 158 7.28 5.24 -6.46
C ARG A 158 8.59 4.63 -6.94
N THR A 159 9.04 3.56 -6.31
CA THR A 159 10.29 2.88 -6.67
C THR A 159 10.20 2.31 -8.09
N ASP A 160 9.10 1.61 -8.41
CA ASP A 160 8.84 1.07 -9.75
C ASP A 160 8.85 2.19 -10.81
N GLY A 161 8.14 3.29 -10.57
CA GLY A 161 8.12 4.43 -11.48
C GLY A 161 9.51 5.02 -11.74
N LEU A 162 10.30 5.25 -10.70
CA LEU A 162 11.66 5.79 -10.82
C LEU A 162 12.62 4.82 -11.50
N GLU A 163 12.51 3.52 -11.23
CA GLU A 163 13.33 2.49 -11.88
C GLU A 163 13.03 2.40 -13.38
N VAL A 164 11.75 2.44 -13.76
CA VAL A 164 11.32 2.45 -15.15
C VAL A 164 11.79 3.71 -15.87
N GLU A 165 11.61 4.89 -15.25
CA GLU A 165 12.08 6.16 -15.82
C GLU A 165 13.60 6.15 -16.03
N ARG A 166 14.37 5.72 -15.01
CA ARG A 166 15.82 5.58 -15.10
C ARG A 166 16.23 4.59 -16.20
N TRP A 167 15.55 3.43 -16.27
CA TRP A 167 15.84 2.43 -17.30
C TRP A 167 15.63 3.00 -18.69
N ASN A 168 14.50 3.66 -18.95
CA ASN A 168 14.18 4.28 -20.24
C ASN A 168 15.21 5.35 -20.62
N MET A 169 15.64 6.15 -19.66
CA MET A 169 16.66 7.17 -19.87
C MET A 169 18.02 6.55 -20.29
N LEU A 170 18.39 5.40 -19.71
CA LEU A 170 19.67 4.73 -19.97
C LEU A 170 19.64 3.82 -21.22
N HIS A 171 18.46 3.53 -21.74
CA HIS A 171 18.28 2.64 -22.90
C HIS A 171 17.40 3.28 -23.99
N PRO A 172 17.82 4.43 -24.56
CA PRO A 172 17.00 5.21 -25.51
C PRO A 172 16.64 4.46 -26.79
N GLU A 173 17.45 3.45 -27.18
CA GLU A 173 17.23 2.63 -28.38
C GLU A 173 16.33 1.42 -28.12
N ALA A 174 16.00 1.12 -26.86
CA ALA A 174 15.15 -0.01 -26.51
C ALA A 174 13.66 0.41 -26.49
N LYS A 175 12.76 -0.58 -26.61
CA LYS A 175 11.34 -0.31 -26.42
C LYS A 175 11.12 0.20 -24.99
N PRO A 176 10.50 1.37 -24.81
CA PRO A 176 10.25 1.90 -23.47
C PRO A 176 9.48 0.92 -22.58
N LYS A 177 9.91 0.80 -21.33
CA LYS A 177 9.15 0.13 -20.27
C LYS A 177 8.06 1.06 -19.77
N THR A 178 6.98 0.48 -19.25
CA THR A 178 5.90 1.20 -18.54
C THR A 178 5.92 0.77 -17.09
N SER A 179 5.68 1.72 -16.18
CA SER A 179 5.48 1.44 -14.76
C SER A 179 4.17 0.67 -14.52
N PHE A 180 4.03 0.15 -13.34
CA PHE A 180 2.83 -0.57 -12.92
C PHE A 180 1.59 0.35 -12.89
N VAL A 181 1.77 1.62 -12.62
CA VAL A 181 0.75 2.68 -12.63
C VAL A 181 1.22 3.88 -13.42
#